data_986307712f2857c149461a7551f97fbb
#
_entry.id   986307712f2857c149461a7551f97fbb
#
_cell.length_a   1.000
_cell.length_b   1.000
_cell.length_c   1.000
_cell.angle_alpha   90.00
_cell.angle_beta   90.00
_cell.angle_gamma   90.00
#
_symmetry.space_group_name_H-M   'P 1'
#
loop_
_entity.id
_entity.type
_entity.pdbx_description
1 polymer ?
#
loop_
_entity_poly.entity_id
_entity_poly.type
_entity_poly.pdbx_seq_one_letter_code
_entity_poly.pdbx_strand_id
1 'polypeptide(L)'
;MILIDTNVISDSSRPRPDPSVRRWYSAQRPADLFICTPVLAELRYGVERIPEGKRRTYFEAWLRGIENEGFYDRILVFGRRAAHEFGRILHRRTREGRPIRTMDALIASIAIAEDATLATRDVADFAGLGIEIVNPFEFKA
;
A
#
# COMPACT_ATOMS: atom_id res chain seq x y z
N MET A 1 -11.88 1.30 7.33
CA MET A 1 -10.46 1.61 7.09
C MET A 1 -9.97 0.79 5.91
N ILE A 2 -9.35 1.44 4.94
CA ILE A 2 -8.78 0.80 3.75
C ILE A 2 -7.31 1.17 3.69
N LEU A 3 -6.44 0.17 3.76
CA LEU A 3 -4.99 0.35 3.61
C LEU A 3 -4.64 0.22 2.12
N ILE A 4 -3.96 1.22 1.58
CA ILE A 4 -3.61 1.28 0.17
C ILE A 4 -2.19 0.78 -0.05
N ASP A 5 -2.05 -0.25 -0.89
CA ASP A 5 -0.75 -0.80 -1.26
C ASP A 5 0.01 0.12 -2.24
N THR A 6 1.31 -0.07 -2.32
CA THR A 6 2.22 0.75 -3.12
C THR A 6 1.80 0.86 -4.58
N ASN A 7 1.40 -0.26 -5.21
CA ASN A 7 1.01 -0.26 -6.62
C ASN A 7 -0.22 0.60 -6.91
N VAL A 8 -1.14 0.71 -5.96
CA VAL A 8 -2.36 1.53 -6.10
C VAL A 8 -2.04 3.01 -5.93
N ILE A 9 -1.28 3.37 -4.88
CA ILE A 9 -0.93 4.77 -4.63
C ILE A 9 -0.01 5.32 -5.73
N SER A 10 0.97 4.52 -6.20
CA SER A 10 1.90 4.95 -7.22
C SER A 10 1.26 5.13 -8.59
N ASP A 11 0.10 4.51 -8.85
CA ASP A 11 -0.63 4.73 -10.10
C ASP A 11 -0.96 6.20 -10.31
N SER A 12 -1.26 6.94 -9.23
CA SER A 12 -1.58 8.37 -9.29
C SER A 12 -0.43 9.25 -9.78
N SER A 13 0.82 8.75 -9.72
CA SER A 13 2.01 9.47 -10.20
C SER A 13 2.27 9.30 -11.69
N ARG A 14 1.56 8.39 -12.34
CA ARG A 14 1.76 8.09 -13.77
C ARG A 14 1.16 9.20 -14.64
N PRO A 15 1.73 9.45 -15.85
CA PRO A 15 1.14 10.41 -16.78
C PRO A 15 -0.30 10.06 -17.18
N ARG A 16 -0.62 8.77 -17.24
CA ARG A 16 -1.97 8.26 -17.56
C ARG A 16 -2.39 7.26 -16.48
N PRO A 17 -2.94 7.73 -15.36
CA PRO A 17 -3.45 6.84 -14.33
C PRO A 17 -4.57 5.94 -14.84
N ASP A 18 -4.67 4.75 -14.27
CA ASP A 18 -5.70 3.78 -14.65
C ASP A 18 -7.11 4.34 -14.34
N PRO A 19 -8.01 4.36 -15.34
CA PRO A 19 -9.37 4.88 -15.13
C PRO A 19 -10.16 4.15 -14.04
N SER A 20 -9.95 2.83 -13.88
CA SER A 20 -10.62 2.04 -12.84
C SER A 20 -10.16 2.46 -11.45
N VAL A 21 -8.86 2.68 -11.27
CA VAL A 21 -8.29 3.15 -10.01
C VAL A 21 -8.85 4.55 -9.67
N ARG A 22 -8.91 5.44 -10.65
CA ARG A 22 -9.49 6.79 -10.45
C ARG A 22 -10.95 6.71 -10.01
N ARG A 23 -11.76 5.87 -10.68
CA ARG A 23 -13.16 5.67 -10.29
C ARG A 23 -13.27 5.10 -8.88
N TRP A 24 -12.40 4.15 -8.57
CA TRP A 24 -12.38 3.55 -7.23
C TRP A 24 -12.12 4.62 -6.15
N TYR A 25 -11.08 5.45 -6.34
CA TYR A 25 -10.79 6.55 -5.39
C TYR A 25 -11.99 7.49 -5.24
N SER A 26 -12.64 7.85 -6.36
CA SER A 26 -13.79 8.77 -6.33
C SER A 26 -14.99 8.18 -5.58
N ALA A 27 -15.08 6.88 -5.48
CA ALA A 27 -16.14 6.18 -4.76
C ALA A 27 -15.86 6.04 -3.26
N GLN A 28 -14.65 6.36 -2.80
CA GLN A 28 -14.28 6.24 -1.40
C GLN A 28 -14.37 7.58 -0.67
N ARG A 29 -14.59 7.53 0.65
CA ARG A 29 -14.42 8.72 1.49
C ARG A 29 -12.94 8.87 1.81
N PRO A 30 -12.32 10.03 1.58
CA PRO A 30 -10.89 10.23 1.87
C PRO A 30 -10.50 9.83 3.30
N ALA A 31 -11.36 10.09 4.28
CA ALA A 31 -11.11 9.75 5.68
C ALA A 31 -10.97 8.26 5.96
N ASP A 32 -11.45 7.39 5.06
CA ASP A 32 -11.35 5.94 5.21
C ASP A 32 -10.07 5.37 4.59
N LEU A 33 -9.30 6.18 3.86
CA LEU A 33 -8.11 5.77 3.12
C LEU A 33 -6.85 6.03 3.93
N PHE A 34 -6.00 5.01 4.05
CA PHE A 34 -4.76 5.03 4.81
C PHE A 34 -3.63 4.47 3.98
N ILE A 35 -2.40 4.93 4.24
CA ILE A 35 -1.18 4.24 3.82
C ILE A 35 -0.45 3.79 5.08
N CYS A 36 0.65 3.07 4.92
CA CYS A 36 1.49 2.68 6.05
C CYS A 36 2.96 3.04 5.80
N THR A 37 3.75 3.04 6.86
CA THR A 37 5.18 3.40 6.77
C THR A 37 5.96 2.48 5.83
N PRO A 38 5.72 1.16 5.73
CA PRO A 38 6.35 0.34 4.68
C PRO A 38 6.03 0.81 3.26
N VAL A 39 4.79 1.21 2.98
CA VAL A 39 4.41 1.78 1.67
C VAL A 39 5.17 3.07 1.42
N LEU A 40 5.23 3.96 2.41
CA LEU A 40 6.01 5.20 2.33
C LEU A 40 7.48 4.91 2.04
N ALA A 41 8.06 3.89 2.69
CA ALA A 41 9.43 3.47 2.46
C ALA A 41 9.66 2.99 1.03
N GLU A 42 8.74 2.20 0.47
CA GLU A 42 8.82 1.78 -0.93
C GLU A 42 8.73 2.95 -1.90
N LEU A 43 7.84 3.89 -1.64
CA LEU A 43 7.70 5.11 -2.46
C LEU A 43 8.98 5.94 -2.40
N ARG A 44 9.58 6.11 -1.20
CA ARG A 44 10.85 6.82 -1.04
C ARG A 44 11.97 6.13 -1.80
N TYR A 45 12.07 4.81 -1.69
CA TYR A 45 13.06 4.04 -2.44
C TYR A 45 12.89 4.24 -3.96
N GLY A 46 11.64 4.24 -4.45
CA GLY A 46 11.36 4.50 -5.86
C GLY A 46 11.86 5.87 -6.31
N VAL A 47 11.67 6.92 -5.50
CA VAL A 47 12.15 8.27 -5.79
C VAL A 47 13.69 8.33 -5.78
N GLU A 48 14.33 7.71 -4.78
CA GLU A 48 15.80 7.69 -4.67
C GLU A 48 16.48 7.06 -5.87
N ARG A 49 15.82 6.12 -6.54
CA ARG A 49 16.36 5.46 -7.75
C ARG A 49 16.33 6.35 -8.99
N ILE A 50 15.59 7.44 -8.97
CA ILE A 50 15.50 8.35 -10.11
C ILE A 50 16.73 9.26 -10.12
N PRO A 51 17.47 9.35 -11.25
CA PRO A 51 18.62 10.27 -11.34
C PRO A 51 18.21 11.72 -11.13
N GLU A 52 19.13 12.55 -10.65
CA GLU A 52 18.94 13.99 -10.52
C GLU A 52 18.40 14.60 -11.81
N GLY A 53 17.43 15.47 -11.71
CA GLY A 53 16.82 16.14 -12.85
C GLY A 53 15.33 16.47 -12.63
N LYS A 54 14.67 16.90 -13.70
CA LYS A 54 13.26 17.34 -13.64
C LYS A 54 12.30 16.24 -13.20
N ARG A 55 12.54 15.02 -13.67
CA ARG A 55 11.69 13.87 -13.32
C ARG A 55 11.77 13.58 -11.81
N ARG A 56 12.97 13.59 -11.26
CA ARG A 56 13.16 13.40 -9.81
C ARG A 56 12.49 14.52 -9.03
N THR A 57 12.64 15.77 -9.45
CA THR A 57 11.99 16.92 -8.79
C THR A 57 10.47 16.76 -8.76
N TYR A 58 9.89 16.30 -9.86
CA TYR A 58 8.45 16.01 -9.93
C TYR A 58 8.04 14.95 -8.90
N PHE A 59 8.75 13.82 -8.85
CA PHE A 59 8.41 12.74 -7.92
C PHE A 59 8.68 13.10 -6.46
N GLU A 60 9.70 13.92 -6.19
CA GLU A 60 9.94 14.47 -4.84
C GLU A 60 8.73 15.29 -4.36
N ALA A 61 8.22 16.16 -5.23
CA ALA A 61 7.05 16.98 -4.91
C ALA A 61 5.79 16.12 -4.73
N TRP A 62 5.59 15.14 -5.60
CA TRP A 62 4.47 14.20 -5.50
C TRP A 62 4.49 13.45 -4.17
N LEU A 63 5.64 12.92 -3.78
CA LEU A 63 5.77 12.17 -2.52
C LEU A 63 5.53 13.07 -1.31
N ARG A 64 6.05 14.32 -1.32
CA ARG A 64 5.74 15.27 -0.25
C ARG A 64 4.25 15.54 -0.14
N GLY A 65 3.55 15.66 -1.26
CA GLY A 65 2.11 15.83 -1.28
C GLY A 65 1.37 14.64 -0.66
N ILE A 66 1.78 13.42 -0.99
CA ILE A 66 1.23 12.19 -0.40
C ILE A 66 1.39 12.20 1.12
N GLU A 67 2.59 12.45 1.60
CA GLU A 67 2.93 12.35 3.03
C GLU A 67 2.32 13.49 3.85
N ASN A 68 2.41 14.73 3.38
CA ASN A 68 2.11 15.90 4.19
C ASN A 68 0.73 16.52 3.95
N GLU A 69 0.07 16.18 2.85
CA GLU A 69 -1.23 16.73 2.48
C GLU A 69 -2.29 15.65 2.33
N GLY A 70 -2.02 14.62 1.51
CA GLY A 70 -2.98 13.57 1.23
C GLY A 70 -3.27 12.65 2.41
N PHE A 71 -2.23 12.23 3.13
CA PHE A 71 -2.34 11.23 4.19
C PHE A 71 -1.71 11.66 5.51
N TYR A 72 -1.53 12.94 5.74
CA TYR A 72 -0.80 13.50 6.89
C TYR A 72 -1.11 12.79 8.22
N ASP A 73 -2.38 12.59 8.53
CA ASP A 73 -2.86 11.98 9.78
C ASP A 73 -3.34 10.52 9.60
N ARG A 74 -3.09 9.94 8.43
CA ARG A 74 -3.57 8.61 8.06
C ARG A 74 -2.45 7.71 7.55
N ILE A 75 -1.31 7.75 8.23
CA ILE A 75 -0.15 6.89 7.98
C ILE A 75 -0.01 5.93 9.15
N LEU A 76 -0.35 4.66 8.90
CA LEU A 76 -0.24 3.61 9.91
C LEU A 76 1.22 3.17 10.07
N VAL A 77 1.61 2.83 11.28
CA VAL A 77 2.99 2.40 11.57
C VAL A 77 3.04 0.89 11.84
N PHE A 78 4.21 0.30 11.57
CA PHE A 78 4.52 -1.07 11.96
C PHE A 78 4.76 -1.09 13.48
N GLY A 79 3.69 -1.30 14.25
CA GLY A 79 3.72 -1.27 15.70
C GLY A 79 3.80 -2.66 16.31
N ARG A 80 3.58 -2.72 17.64
CA ARG A 80 3.71 -3.95 18.43
C ARG A 80 2.78 -5.07 17.94
N ARG A 81 1.51 -4.76 17.70
CA ARG A 81 0.55 -5.76 17.22
C ARG A 81 0.92 -6.29 15.84
N ALA A 82 1.31 -5.39 14.94
CA ALA A 82 1.76 -5.78 13.60
C ALA A 82 3.02 -6.65 13.65
N ALA A 83 3.94 -6.39 14.60
CA ALA A 83 5.14 -7.21 14.77
C ALA A 83 4.80 -8.67 15.08
N HIS A 84 3.81 -8.92 15.92
CA HIS A 84 3.36 -10.28 16.21
C HIS A 84 2.69 -10.92 14.98
N GLU A 85 1.86 -10.18 14.27
CA GLU A 85 1.22 -10.68 13.04
C GLU A 85 2.26 -10.98 11.94
N PHE A 86 3.30 -10.17 11.84
CA PHE A 86 4.42 -10.41 10.90
C PHE A 86 5.05 -11.78 11.12
N GLY A 87 5.38 -12.11 12.37
CA GLY A 87 5.95 -13.41 12.73
C GLY A 87 5.01 -14.57 12.36
N ARG A 88 3.71 -14.42 12.63
CA ARG A 88 2.70 -15.43 12.31
C ARG A 88 2.56 -15.63 10.79
N ILE A 89 2.56 -14.55 10.02
CA ILE A 89 2.47 -14.59 8.56
C ILE A 89 3.67 -15.33 7.95
N LEU A 90 4.88 -14.96 8.36
CA LEU A 90 6.09 -15.60 7.84
C LEU A 90 6.10 -17.09 8.12
N HIS A 91 5.80 -17.49 9.35
CA HIS A 91 5.75 -18.89 9.73
C HIS A 91 4.71 -19.67 8.93
N ARG A 92 3.50 -19.13 8.84
CA ARG A 92 2.40 -19.74 8.08
C ARG A 92 2.75 -19.94 6.61
N ARG A 93 3.29 -18.91 5.95
CA ARG A 93 3.67 -19.00 4.54
C ARG A 93 4.82 -19.95 4.30
N THR A 94 5.79 -20.01 5.20
CA THR A 94 6.88 -20.99 5.14
C THR A 94 6.32 -22.42 5.22
N ARG A 95 5.41 -22.69 6.13
CA ARG A 95 4.79 -24.01 6.29
C ARG A 95 3.97 -24.40 5.06
N GLU A 96 3.31 -23.45 4.41
CA GLU A 96 2.49 -23.69 3.22
C GLU A 96 3.33 -23.80 1.94
N GLY A 97 4.64 -23.60 2.02
CA GLY A 97 5.52 -23.57 0.85
C GLY A 97 5.25 -22.39 -0.08
N ARG A 98 4.67 -21.32 0.44
CA ARG A 98 4.32 -20.11 -0.31
C ARG A 98 5.00 -18.90 0.32
N PRO A 99 6.31 -18.70 0.11
CA PRO A 99 7.03 -17.59 0.70
C PRO A 99 6.42 -16.25 0.28
N ILE A 100 6.41 -15.30 1.21
CA ILE A 100 5.94 -13.95 0.98
C ILE A 100 7.13 -12.99 1.09
N ARG A 101 7.17 -11.97 0.23
CA ARG A 101 8.20 -10.92 0.31
C ARG A 101 8.09 -10.20 1.64
N THR A 102 9.23 -9.79 2.18
CA THR A 102 9.29 -9.10 3.48
C THR A 102 8.39 -7.86 3.50
N MET A 103 8.45 -7.03 2.46
CA MET A 103 7.65 -5.81 2.38
C MET A 103 6.15 -6.11 2.37
N ASP A 104 5.73 -7.13 1.60
CA ASP A 104 4.32 -7.56 1.57
C ASP A 104 3.87 -8.08 2.94
N ALA A 105 4.74 -8.81 3.64
CA ALA A 105 4.45 -9.30 4.99
C ALA A 105 4.30 -8.15 6.00
N LEU A 106 5.09 -7.08 5.87
CA LEU A 106 4.95 -5.88 6.70
C LEU A 106 3.60 -5.20 6.46
N ILE A 107 3.23 -5.01 5.20
CA ILE A 107 1.96 -4.39 4.82
C ILE A 107 0.77 -5.24 5.30
N ALA A 108 0.83 -6.55 5.05
CA ALA A 108 -0.21 -7.49 5.49
C ALA A 108 -0.38 -7.48 7.00
N SER A 109 0.72 -7.45 7.75
CA SER A 109 0.69 -7.46 9.22
C SER A 109 0.03 -6.20 9.79
N ILE A 110 0.26 -5.05 9.16
CA ILE A 110 -0.40 -3.80 9.55
C ILE A 110 -1.90 -3.88 9.24
N ALA A 111 -2.27 -4.39 8.06
CA ALA A 111 -3.68 -4.57 7.68
C ALA A 111 -4.42 -5.45 8.70
N ILE A 112 -3.82 -6.56 9.11
CA ILE A 112 -4.40 -7.46 10.11
C ILE A 112 -4.51 -6.76 11.47
N ALA A 113 -3.44 -6.11 11.92
CA ALA A 113 -3.41 -5.46 13.23
C ALA A 113 -4.47 -4.35 13.35
N GLU A 114 -4.77 -3.68 12.26
CA GLU A 114 -5.75 -2.58 12.21
C GLU A 114 -7.13 -3.02 11.74
N ASP A 115 -7.31 -4.31 11.44
CA ASP A 115 -8.55 -4.85 10.85
C ASP A 115 -8.98 -4.06 9.60
N ALA A 116 -8.01 -3.78 8.73
CA ALA A 116 -8.22 -2.97 7.54
C ALA A 116 -8.42 -3.84 6.31
N THR A 117 -9.25 -3.36 5.37
CA THR A 117 -9.29 -3.90 4.00
C THR A 117 -8.02 -3.46 3.28
N LEU A 118 -7.41 -4.35 2.52
CA LEU A 118 -6.22 -4.03 1.72
C LEU A 118 -6.59 -3.78 0.26
N ALA A 119 -6.27 -2.61 -0.24
CA ALA A 119 -6.44 -2.26 -1.66
C ALA A 119 -5.13 -2.51 -2.40
N THR A 120 -5.12 -3.51 -3.28
CA THR A 120 -3.92 -3.95 -4.01
C THR A 120 -4.26 -4.56 -5.35
N ARG A 121 -3.33 -4.46 -6.31
CA ARG A 121 -3.37 -5.25 -7.55
C ARG A 121 -2.95 -6.69 -7.30
N ASP A 122 -2.05 -6.93 -6.36
CA ASP A 122 -1.38 -8.22 -6.13
C ASP A 122 -2.21 -9.14 -5.21
N VAL A 123 -3.46 -9.38 -5.59
CA VAL A 123 -4.44 -10.13 -4.79
C VAL A 123 -3.89 -11.51 -4.39
N ALA A 124 -3.24 -12.22 -5.33
CA ALA A 124 -2.70 -13.56 -5.09
C ALA A 124 -1.62 -13.57 -4.00
N ASP A 125 -0.80 -12.52 -3.92
CA ASP A 125 0.31 -12.45 -2.95
C ASP A 125 -0.21 -12.34 -1.51
N PHE A 126 -1.39 -11.78 -1.32
CA PHE A 126 -2.01 -11.58 -0.01
C PHE A 126 -3.12 -12.59 0.30
N ALA A 127 -3.40 -13.50 -0.62
CA ALA A 127 -4.47 -14.47 -0.45
C ALA A 127 -4.21 -15.44 0.72
N GLY A 128 -5.27 -15.83 1.41
CA GLY A 128 -5.19 -16.82 2.49
C GLY A 128 -4.69 -16.31 3.82
N LEU A 129 -4.54 -15.00 3.98
CA LEU A 129 -4.05 -14.38 5.23
C LEU A 129 -5.19 -13.85 6.14
N GLY A 130 -6.44 -14.03 5.71
CA GLY A 130 -7.58 -13.54 6.50
C GLY A 130 -7.82 -12.03 6.36
N ILE A 131 -7.26 -11.41 5.33
CA ILE A 131 -7.44 -9.98 5.04
C ILE A 131 -8.49 -9.84 3.95
N GLU A 132 -9.44 -8.92 4.13
CA GLU A 132 -10.32 -8.53 3.04
C GLU A 132 -9.51 -7.74 2.01
N ILE A 133 -9.59 -8.16 0.74
CA ILE A 133 -8.79 -7.59 -0.35
C ILE A 133 -9.72 -7.01 -1.42
N VAL A 134 -9.42 -5.80 -1.88
CA VAL A 134 -10.07 -5.20 -3.05
C VAL A 134 -9.01 -4.87 -4.09
N ASN A 135 -9.36 -5.02 -5.37
CA ASN A 135 -8.47 -4.65 -6.48
C ASN A 135 -9.03 -3.43 -7.20
N PRO A 136 -8.49 -2.22 -6.94
CA PRO A 136 -8.96 -1.00 -7.61
C PRO A 136 -8.83 -1.02 -9.14
N PHE A 137 -7.91 -1.82 -9.68
CA PHE A 137 -7.70 -1.94 -11.12
C PHE A 137 -8.83 -2.70 -11.83
N GLU A 138 -9.66 -3.40 -11.07
CA GLU A 138 -10.83 -4.14 -11.59
C GLU A 138 -12.17 -3.48 -11.21
N PHE A 139 -12.13 -2.28 -10.66
CA PHE A 139 -13.33 -1.58 -10.21
C PHE A 139 -14.20 -1.14 -11.38
N LYS A 140 -15.51 -1.48 -11.35
CA LYS A 140 -16.44 -1.30 -12.47
C LYS A 140 -17.63 -0.37 -12.16
N ALA A 141 -17.64 0.32 -11.06
CA ALA A 141 -18.80 1.16 -10.71
C ALA A 141 -18.98 2.38 -11.60
#